data_7cf3fd967d4c883ce86ae2014346f265
#
_entry.id   7cf3fd967d4c883ce86ae2014346f265
#
_cell.length_a   1.000
_cell.length_b   1.000
_cell.length_c   1.000
_cell.angle_alpha   90.00
_cell.angle_beta   90.00
_cell.angle_gamma   90.00
#
_symmetry.space_group_name_H-M   'P 1'
#
loop_
_entity.id
_entity.type
_entity.pdbx_description
1 polymer ?
#
loop_
_entity_poly.entity_id
_entity_poly.type
_entity_poly.pdbx_seq_one_letter_code
_entity_poly.pdbx_strand_id
1 'polypeptide(L)'
;MLKQMNQNDFIVSKTDLQGRITYSNKIFMQMGVYTEEELLGQPHSIIRHPSMPKSVFKLLWDMIQNKEEVFAYVLNKTKKGNEYWVYANVTPSLDENGKTIGYFSVRRMPNPKALERIIPLYKQMLQAEQSGGTNAGTKILTDILDEEGVGYNEFIIAIQQ
;
A
#
# COMPACT_ATOMS: atom_id res chain seq x y z
N MET A 1 13.83 -11.42 -7.07
CA MET A 1 13.28 -11.37 -8.45
C MET A 1 11.94 -10.63 -8.43
N LEU A 2 11.73 -9.79 -9.42
CA LEU A 2 10.46 -9.07 -9.56
C LEU A 2 9.41 -10.00 -10.18
N LYS A 3 8.28 -10.17 -9.49
CA LYS A 3 7.09 -10.84 -10.03
C LYS A 3 6.12 -9.78 -10.55
N GLN A 4 5.30 -10.15 -11.49
CA GLN A 4 4.32 -9.25 -12.07
C GLN A 4 2.93 -9.85 -11.98
N MET A 5 1.96 -9.04 -11.54
CA MET A 5 0.55 -9.42 -11.56
C MET A 5 0.02 -9.44 -12.99
N ASN A 6 -0.95 -10.28 -13.26
CA ASN A 6 -1.72 -10.21 -14.49
C ASN A 6 -2.68 -9.03 -14.44
N GLN A 7 -2.97 -8.48 -15.62
CA GLN A 7 -3.82 -7.30 -15.75
C GLN A 7 -5.21 -7.46 -15.13
N ASN A 8 -5.73 -8.69 -15.13
CA ASN A 8 -7.08 -8.98 -14.63
C ASN A 8 -7.09 -9.55 -13.21
N ASP A 9 -5.92 -9.64 -12.56
CA ASP A 9 -5.85 -10.16 -11.21
C ASP A 9 -6.21 -9.08 -10.18
N PHE A 10 -6.96 -9.50 -9.16
CA PHE A 10 -7.23 -8.68 -7.99
C PHE A 10 -6.80 -9.42 -6.75
N ILE A 11 -5.96 -8.77 -5.93
CA ILE A 11 -5.61 -9.26 -4.60
C ILE A 11 -6.56 -8.59 -3.61
N VAL A 12 -7.24 -9.40 -2.81
CA VAL A 12 -8.19 -8.90 -1.81
C VAL A 12 -7.78 -9.42 -0.44
N SER A 13 -7.73 -8.52 0.53
CA SER A 13 -7.53 -8.87 1.93
C SER A 13 -8.38 -7.99 2.82
N LYS A 14 -8.68 -8.49 4.01
CA LYS A 14 -9.33 -7.74 5.09
C LYS A 14 -8.48 -7.86 6.34
N THR A 15 -8.53 -6.83 7.17
CA THR A 15 -7.87 -6.85 8.47
C THR A 15 -8.83 -6.41 9.57
N ASP A 16 -8.46 -6.71 10.82
CA ASP A 16 -9.08 -6.12 11.99
C ASP A 16 -8.53 -4.70 12.22
N LEU A 17 -8.91 -4.07 13.31
CA LEU A 17 -8.48 -2.71 13.65
C LEU A 17 -6.99 -2.60 13.94
N GLN A 18 -6.35 -3.70 14.34
CA GLN A 18 -4.92 -3.75 14.61
C GLN A 18 -4.09 -4.07 13.36
N GLY A 19 -4.74 -4.23 12.21
CA GLY A 19 -4.07 -4.55 10.96
C GLY A 19 -3.72 -6.03 10.80
N ARG A 20 -4.30 -6.92 11.60
CA ARG A 20 -4.11 -8.38 11.46
C ARG A 20 -5.04 -8.90 10.37
N ILE A 21 -4.51 -9.76 9.52
CA ILE A 21 -5.25 -10.32 8.38
C ILE A 21 -6.37 -11.23 8.86
N THR A 22 -7.60 -10.95 8.43
CA THR A 22 -8.81 -11.76 8.72
C THR A 22 -9.34 -12.46 7.49
N TYR A 23 -8.94 -12.04 6.29
CA TYR A 23 -9.34 -12.64 5.03
C TYR A 23 -8.25 -12.42 3.97
N SER A 24 -8.00 -13.41 3.15
CA SER A 24 -7.13 -13.34 1.98
C SER A 24 -7.73 -14.16 0.84
N ASN A 25 -7.75 -13.60 -0.37
CA ASN A 25 -8.25 -14.35 -1.52
C ASN A 25 -7.14 -15.21 -2.15
N LYS A 26 -7.53 -16.05 -3.10
CA LYS A 26 -6.63 -17.00 -3.75
C LYS A 26 -5.43 -16.33 -4.43
N ILE A 27 -5.67 -15.20 -5.13
CA ILE A 27 -4.60 -14.49 -5.83
C ILE A 27 -3.57 -13.94 -4.84
N PHE A 28 -3.99 -13.45 -3.68
CA PHE A 28 -3.07 -13.00 -2.63
C PHE A 28 -2.13 -14.14 -2.19
N MET A 29 -2.72 -15.30 -1.93
CA MET A 29 -1.94 -16.47 -1.51
C MET A 29 -0.96 -16.92 -2.60
N GLN A 30 -1.40 -16.94 -3.86
CA GLN A 30 -0.57 -17.33 -4.99
C GLN A 30 0.58 -16.35 -5.24
N MET A 31 0.30 -15.04 -5.21
CA MET A 31 1.33 -14.03 -5.44
C MET A 31 2.36 -14.01 -4.33
N GLY A 32 1.92 -14.07 -3.06
CA GLY A 32 2.79 -14.04 -1.90
C GLY A 32 3.47 -15.35 -1.56
N VAL A 33 3.00 -16.45 -2.16
CA VAL A 33 3.47 -17.80 -1.86
C VAL A 33 3.21 -18.18 -0.39
N TYR A 34 2.02 -17.82 0.08
CA TYR A 34 1.57 -18.14 1.44
C TYR A 34 0.34 -19.05 1.37
N THR A 35 0.17 -19.88 2.40
CA THR A 35 -1.11 -20.54 2.67
C THR A 35 -2.02 -19.61 3.46
N GLU A 36 -3.32 -19.92 3.49
CA GLU A 36 -4.28 -19.18 4.30
C GLU A 36 -3.88 -19.20 5.78
N GLU A 37 -3.49 -20.35 6.30
CA GLU A 37 -3.07 -20.51 7.70
C GLU A 37 -1.85 -19.64 8.04
N GLU A 38 -0.94 -19.46 7.09
CA GLU A 38 0.26 -18.62 7.29
C GLU A 38 -0.08 -17.13 7.31
N LEU A 39 -1.19 -16.72 6.69
CA LEU A 39 -1.57 -15.31 6.59
C LEU A 39 -2.55 -14.89 7.69
N LEU A 40 -3.55 -15.72 8.00
CA LEU A 40 -4.59 -15.33 8.96
C LEU A 40 -4.01 -15.06 10.35
N GLY A 41 -4.39 -13.93 10.93
CA GLY A 41 -3.93 -13.47 12.23
C GLY A 41 -2.57 -12.78 12.22
N GLN A 42 -1.84 -12.82 11.10
CA GLN A 42 -0.57 -12.12 10.98
C GLN A 42 -0.79 -10.63 10.68
N PRO A 43 0.12 -9.75 11.12
CA PRO A 43 0.05 -8.35 10.73
C PRO A 43 0.21 -8.23 9.21
N HIS A 44 -0.55 -7.35 8.59
CA HIS A 44 -0.49 -7.15 7.13
C HIS A 44 0.91 -6.76 6.66
N SER A 45 1.72 -6.18 7.56
CA SER A 45 3.12 -5.83 7.28
C SER A 45 4.03 -7.03 6.97
N ILE A 46 3.54 -8.26 7.15
CA ILE A 46 4.30 -9.47 6.77
C ILE A 46 4.73 -9.44 5.29
N ILE A 47 3.93 -8.77 4.43
CA ILE A 47 4.22 -8.66 3.00
C ILE A 47 4.93 -7.35 2.63
N ARG A 48 5.22 -6.48 3.61
CA ARG A 48 5.86 -5.18 3.35
C ARG A 48 7.31 -5.35 2.95
N HIS A 49 7.68 -4.77 1.81
CA HIS A 49 9.07 -4.76 1.36
C HIS A 49 9.86 -3.69 2.13
N PRO A 50 11.11 -3.98 2.56
CA PRO A 50 11.90 -3.01 3.32
C PRO A 50 12.30 -1.75 2.55
N SER A 51 12.22 -1.77 1.22
CA SER A 51 12.46 -0.58 0.38
C SER A 51 11.27 0.38 0.31
N MET A 52 10.17 0.09 1.02
CA MET A 52 9.05 1.03 1.10
C MET A 52 9.34 2.13 2.12
N PRO A 53 9.10 3.41 1.77
CA PRO A 53 9.21 4.50 2.74
C PRO A 53 8.19 4.34 3.87
N LYS A 54 8.64 4.54 5.11
CA LYS A 54 7.76 4.52 6.28
C LYS A 54 6.70 5.62 6.22
N SER A 55 7.04 6.75 5.61
CA SER A 55 6.12 7.89 5.45
C SER A 55 4.90 7.55 4.61
N VAL A 56 5.02 6.66 3.63
CA VAL A 56 3.85 6.19 2.85
C VAL A 56 2.88 5.44 3.75
N PHE A 57 3.37 4.54 4.58
CA PHE A 57 2.51 3.77 5.49
C PHE A 57 1.91 4.63 6.59
N LYS A 58 2.66 5.63 7.06
CA LYS A 58 2.12 6.60 8.03
C LYS A 58 0.96 7.39 7.44
N LEU A 59 1.12 7.88 6.22
CA LEU A 59 0.06 8.60 5.51
C LEU A 59 -1.17 7.71 5.32
N LEU A 60 -0.96 6.49 4.84
CA LEU A 60 -2.03 5.51 4.63
C LEU A 60 -2.79 5.26 5.93
N TRP A 61 -2.06 4.97 7.00
CA TRP A 61 -2.65 4.69 8.30
C TRP A 61 -3.44 5.87 8.86
N ASP A 62 -2.87 7.08 8.78
CA ASP A 62 -3.55 8.30 9.22
C ASP A 62 -4.86 8.52 8.46
N MET A 63 -4.87 8.31 7.15
CA MET A 63 -6.06 8.48 6.32
C MET A 63 -7.16 7.47 6.68
N ILE A 64 -6.83 6.19 6.78
CA ILE A 64 -7.85 5.17 7.06
C ILE A 64 -8.38 5.26 8.50
N GLN A 65 -7.58 5.71 9.44
CA GLN A 65 -8.05 5.98 10.80
C GLN A 65 -9.03 7.16 10.85
N ASN A 66 -8.90 8.11 9.92
CA ASN A 66 -9.84 9.22 9.76
C ASN A 66 -11.06 8.85 8.90
N LYS A 67 -11.26 7.56 8.65
CA LYS A 67 -12.36 7.03 7.82
C LYS A 67 -12.27 7.48 6.37
N GLU A 68 -11.07 7.81 5.90
CA GLU A 68 -10.83 8.17 4.52
C GLU A 68 -10.33 6.96 3.73
N GLU A 69 -10.70 6.91 2.45
CA GLU A 69 -10.15 5.99 1.48
C GLU A 69 -8.74 6.44 1.09
N VAL A 70 -7.85 5.49 0.84
CA VAL A 70 -6.50 5.80 0.36
C VAL A 70 -6.12 4.92 -0.82
N PHE A 71 -5.42 5.52 -1.78
CA PHE A 71 -4.79 4.83 -2.89
C PHE A 71 -3.27 4.91 -2.74
N ALA A 72 -2.56 3.85 -3.08
CA ALA A 72 -1.10 3.83 -2.95
C ALA A 72 -0.46 2.81 -3.89
N TYR A 73 0.74 3.12 -4.35
CA TYR A 73 1.62 2.13 -4.97
C TYR A 73 2.45 1.50 -3.87
N VAL A 74 2.45 0.18 -3.81
CA VAL A 74 3.12 -0.56 -2.74
C VAL A 74 3.98 -1.66 -3.34
N LEU A 75 5.22 -1.74 -2.88
CA LEU A 75 6.11 -2.85 -3.17
C LEU A 75 5.97 -3.89 -2.06
N ASN A 76 5.52 -5.08 -2.43
CA ASN A 76 5.36 -6.20 -1.51
C ASN A 76 6.47 -7.22 -1.72
N LYS A 77 6.71 -8.05 -0.71
CA LYS A 77 7.61 -9.19 -0.80
C LYS A 77 6.84 -10.49 -0.62
N THR A 78 7.31 -11.55 -1.30
CA THR A 78 6.78 -12.89 -1.12
C THR A 78 7.49 -13.61 0.03
N LYS A 79 6.94 -14.73 0.48
CA LYS A 79 7.57 -15.60 1.48
C LYS A 79 8.99 -16.03 1.07
N LYS A 80 9.23 -16.18 -0.24
CA LYS A 80 10.54 -16.61 -0.78
C LYS A 80 11.48 -15.45 -1.10
N GLY A 81 11.12 -14.23 -0.76
CA GLY A 81 11.97 -13.05 -0.97
C GLY A 81 11.88 -12.42 -2.35
N ASN A 82 10.97 -12.87 -3.21
CA ASN A 82 10.65 -12.16 -4.44
C ASN A 82 9.82 -10.92 -4.12
N GLU A 83 9.69 -10.01 -5.08
CA GLU A 83 8.96 -8.76 -4.89
C GLU A 83 7.96 -8.52 -6.01
N TYR A 84 6.90 -7.76 -5.72
CA TYR A 84 5.90 -7.37 -6.71
C TYR A 84 5.27 -6.04 -6.33
N TRP A 85 5.04 -5.19 -7.34
CA TRP A 85 4.35 -3.92 -7.18
C TRP A 85 2.84 -4.11 -7.31
N VAL A 86 2.10 -3.38 -6.49
CA VAL A 86 0.64 -3.32 -6.56
C VAL A 86 0.17 -1.87 -6.54
N TYR A 87 -0.97 -1.63 -7.18
CA TYR A 87 -1.78 -0.43 -7.02
C TYR A 87 -2.90 -0.77 -6.04
N ALA A 88 -2.84 -0.19 -4.86
CA ALA A 88 -3.70 -0.55 -3.74
C ALA A 88 -4.77 0.50 -3.49
N ASN A 89 -5.98 0.04 -3.19
CA ASN A 89 -7.04 0.84 -2.62
C ASN A 89 -7.41 0.25 -1.27
N VAL A 90 -7.33 1.06 -0.22
CA VAL A 90 -7.66 0.65 1.15
C VAL A 90 -8.79 1.50 1.67
N THR A 91 -9.81 0.85 2.21
CA THR A 91 -10.99 1.51 2.76
C THR A 91 -11.29 0.99 4.16
N PRO A 92 -11.80 1.85 5.06
CA PRO A 92 -12.30 1.38 6.35
C PRO A 92 -13.62 0.61 6.16
N SER A 93 -13.77 -0.49 6.89
CA SER A 93 -15.02 -1.25 6.97
C SER A 93 -15.80 -0.71 8.15
N LEU A 94 -17.05 -0.30 7.91
CA LEU A 94 -17.90 0.31 8.93
C LEU A 94 -19.05 -0.62 9.31
N ASP A 95 -19.44 -0.60 10.57
CA ASP A 95 -20.67 -1.25 11.03
C ASP A 95 -21.90 -0.38 10.72
N GLU A 96 -23.08 -0.85 11.09
CA GLU A 96 -24.34 -0.13 10.86
C GLU A 96 -24.43 1.22 11.58
N ASN A 97 -23.59 1.44 12.60
CA ASN A 97 -23.52 2.71 13.35
C ASN A 97 -22.41 3.63 12.85
N GLY A 98 -21.72 3.26 11.77
CA GLY A 98 -20.62 4.05 11.21
C GLY A 98 -19.32 3.89 11.96
N LYS A 99 -19.20 2.92 12.87
CA LYS A 99 -17.97 2.62 13.59
C LYS A 99 -17.06 1.75 12.74
N THR A 100 -15.78 2.08 12.68
CA THR A 100 -14.78 1.28 11.97
C THR A 100 -14.56 -0.05 12.71
N ILE A 101 -14.67 -1.15 11.97
CA ILE A 101 -14.50 -2.51 12.50
C ILE A 101 -13.31 -3.24 11.89
N GLY A 102 -12.68 -2.65 10.89
CA GLY A 102 -11.53 -3.22 10.22
C GLY A 102 -11.26 -2.47 8.93
N TYR A 103 -10.40 -3.06 8.08
CA TYR A 103 -9.99 -2.44 6.83
C TYR A 103 -10.08 -3.44 5.68
N PHE A 104 -10.36 -2.93 4.49
CA PHE A 104 -10.53 -3.71 3.27
C PHE A 104 -9.54 -3.19 2.23
N SER A 105 -8.76 -4.09 1.63
CA SER A 105 -7.75 -3.73 0.64
C SER A 105 -7.97 -4.50 -0.65
N VAL A 106 -8.03 -3.77 -1.76
CA VAL A 106 -8.07 -4.31 -3.11
C VAL A 106 -6.83 -3.82 -3.85
N ARG A 107 -6.07 -4.73 -4.44
CA ARG A 107 -4.83 -4.42 -5.13
C ARG A 107 -4.86 -5.03 -6.52
N ARG A 108 -4.33 -4.29 -7.49
CA ARG A 108 -4.23 -4.73 -8.87
C ARG A 108 -2.90 -4.30 -9.47
N MET A 109 -2.66 -4.73 -10.70
CA MET A 109 -1.44 -4.40 -11.43
C MET A 109 -1.33 -2.89 -11.60
N PRO A 110 -0.21 -2.28 -11.17
CA PRO A 110 0.00 -0.86 -11.42
C PRO A 110 0.33 -0.58 -12.87
N ASN A 111 -0.01 0.62 -13.33
CA ASN A 111 0.42 1.10 -14.64
C ASN A 111 1.95 1.24 -14.64
N PRO A 112 2.67 0.60 -15.58
CA PRO A 112 4.14 0.71 -15.63
C PRO A 112 4.64 2.15 -15.71
N LYS A 113 3.93 3.03 -16.40
CA LYS A 113 4.28 4.45 -16.49
C LYS A 113 4.19 5.16 -15.14
N ALA A 114 3.22 4.77 -14.32
CA ALA A 114 3.10 5.31 -12.97
C ALA A 114 4.33 4.93 -12.13
N LEU A 115 4.82 3.69 -12.27
CA LEU A 115 6.00 3.23 -11.55
C LEU A 115 7.27 3.97 -11.94
N GLU A 116 7.38 4.43 -13.19
CA GLU A 116 8.51 5.27 -13.64
C GLU A 116 8.61 6.56 -12.81
N ARG A 117 7.50 7.01 -12.27
CA ARG A 117 7.44 8.20 -11.43
C ARG A 117 7.54 7.85 -9.93
N ILE A 118 6.89 6.79 -9.52
CA ILE A 118 6.82 6.37 -8.11
C ILE A 118 8.16 5.84 -7.61
N ILE A 119 8.85 5.02 -8.38
CA ILE A 119 10.10 4.40 -7.93
C ILE A 119 11.17 5.44 -7.58
N PRO A 120 11.44 6.44 -8.43
CA PRO A 120 12.38 7.51 -8.05
C PRO A 120 11.91 8.33 -6.85
N LEU A 121 10.61 8.61 -6.77
CA LEU A 121 10.03 9.35 -5.64
C LEU A 121 10.25 8.59 -4.32
N TYR A 122 9.95 7.30 -4.30
CA TYR A 122 10.13 6.48 -3.10
C TYR A 122 11.59 6.37 -2.68
N LYS A 123 12.52 6.33 -3.65
CA LYS A 123 13.95 6.36 -3.34
C LYS A 123 14.37 7.66 -2.65
N GLN A 124 13.87 8.80 -3.13
CA GLN A 124 14.13 10.09 -2.50
C GLN A 124 13.54 10.16 -1.08
N MET A 125 12.31 9.68 -0.92
CA MET A 125 11.67 9.62 0.40
C MET A 125 12.46 8.74 1.37
N LEU A 126 12.89 7.57 0.92
CA LEU A 126 13.68 6.64 1.74
C LEU A 126 15.01 7.24 2.16
N GLN A 127 15.71 7.92 1.24
CA GLN A 127 16.95 8.63 1.54
C GLN A 127 16.74 9.73 2.59
N ALA A 128 15.68 10.51 2.42
CA ALA A 128 15.33 11.57 3.37
C ALA A 128 15.03 10.99 4.76
N GLU A 129 14.35 9.83 4.82
CA GLU A 129 14.04 9.17 6.07
C GLU A 129 15.27 8.69 6.83
N GLN A 130 16.34 8.33 6.13
CA GLN A 130 17.58 7.86 6.77
C GLN A 130 18.23 8.94 7.64
N SER A 131 18.15 10.20 7.23
CA SER A 131 18.77 11.31 7.96
C SER A 131 17.78 12.15 8.77
N GLY A 132 16.51 12.24 8.33
CA GLY A 132 15.50 13.11 8.94
C GLY A 132 14.25 12.41 9.45
N GLY A 133 14.19 11.07 9.36
CA GLY A 133 13.05 10.28 9.80
C GLY A 133 11.82 10.41 8.91
N THR A 134 10.70 9.92 9.41
CA THR A 134 9.42 9.88 8.67
C THR A 134 8.98 11.26 8.19
N ASN A 135 9.16 12.30 9.00
CA ASN A 135 8.76 13.66 8.63
C ASN A 135 9.50 14.16 7.39
N ALA A 136 10.78 13.81 7.23
CA ALA A 136 11.57 14.19 6.07
C ALA A 136 11.04 13.49 4.79
N GLY A 137 10.68 12.22 4.88
CA GLY A 137 10.05 11.52 3.77
C GLY A 137 8.70 12.11 3.38
N THR A 138 7.88 12.43 4.38
CA THR A 138 6.58 13.09 4.16
C THR A 138 6.74 14.42 3.45
N LYS A 139 7.77 15.21 3.84
CA LYS A 139 8.03 16.51 3.21
C LYS A 139 8.33 16.38 1.72
N ILE A 140 9.12 15.38 1.31
CA ILE A 140 9.40 15.14 -0.11
C ILE A 140 8.10 14.95 -0.89
N LEU A 141 7.19 14.14 -0.38
CA LEU A 141 5.90 13.90 -1.02
C LEU A 141 5.03 15.16 -1.02
N THR A 142 4.92 15.85 0.11
CA THR A 142 4.10 17.06 0.24
C THR A 142 4.57 18.14 -0.71
N ASP A 143 5.88 18.33 -0.87
CA ASP A 143 6.44 19.35 -1.78
C ASP A 143 6.02 19.08 -3.23
N ILE A 144 6.01 17.81 -3.66
CA ILE A 144 5.58 17.44 -5.01
C ILE A 144 4.08 17.71 -5.19
N LEU A 145 3.28 17.37 -4.20
CA LEU A 145 1.83 17.63 -4.25
C LEU A 145 1.54 19.13 -4.33
N ASP A 146 2.28 19.94 -3.57
CA ASP A 146 2.14 21.39 -3.57
C ASP A 146 2.54 22.01 -4.93
N GLU A 147 3.64 21.51 -5.52
CA GLU A 147 4.08 21.95 -6.85
C GLU A 147 3.04 21.66 -7.92
N GLU A 148 2.37 20.52 -7.84
CA GLU A 148 1.36 20.11 -8.81
C GLU A 148 -0.03 20.65 -8.47
N GLY A 149 -0.23 21.17 -7.26
CA GLY A 149 -1.51 21.75 -6.84
C GLY A 149 -2.62 20.72 -6.69
N VAL A 150 -2.28 19.50 -6.29
CA VAL A 150 -3.25 18.39 -6.17
C VAL A 150 -3.14 17.73 -4.80
N GLY A 151 -4.23 17.06 -4.39
CA GLY A 151 -4.23 16.20 -3.20
C GLY A 151 -3.56 14.86 -3.48
N TYR A 152 -3.25 14.12 -2.41
CA TYR A 152 -2.53 12.85 -2.51
C TYR A 152 -3.28 11.81 -3.35
N ASN A 153 -4.54 11.50 -3.02
CA ASN A 153 -5.31 10.50 -3.77
C ASN A 153 -5.50 10.93 -5.23
N GLU A 154 -5.74 12.20 -5.46
CA GLU A 154 -5.87 12.76 -6.81
C GLU A 154 -4.61 12.51 -7.64
N PHE A 155 -3.44 12.75 -7.05
CA PHE A 155 -2.15 12.49 -7.70
C PHE A 155 -1.97 11.01 -8.03
N ILE A 156 -2.21 10.13 -7.06
CA ILE A 156 -2.03 8.67 -7.22
C ILE A 156 -2.98 8.11 -8.29
N ILE A 157 -4.24 8.51 -8.25
CA ILE A 157 -5.25 8.05 -9.22
C ILE A 157 -4.91 8.54 -10.62
N ALA A 158 -4.47 9.81 -10.76
CA ALA A 158 -4.17 10.41 -12.05
C ALA A 158 -3.04 9.68 -12.78
N ILE A 159 -1.97 9.31 -12.08
CA ILE A 159 -0.83 8.64 -12.72
C ILE A 159 -1.11 7.18 -13.06
N GLN A 160 -2.14 6.56 -12.46
CA GLN A 160 -2.56 5.20 -12.81
C GLN A 160 -3.25 5.16 -14.18
N GLN A 161 -3.83 6.22 -14.60
CA GLN A 161 -4.51 6.33 -15.89
C GLN A 161 -3.50 6.54 -17.03
#